data_394dd96f062c3085d6a2f869a91d0e29
#
_entry.id   394dd96f062c3085d6a2f869a91d0e29
#
_cell.length_a   1.000
_cell.length_b   1.000
_cell.length_c   1.000
_cell.angle_alpha   90.00
_cell.angle_beta   90.00
_cell.angle_gamma   90.00
#
_symmetry.space_group_name_H-M   'P 1'
#
loop_
_entity.id
_entity.type
_entity.pdbx_description
1 polymer ?
#
loop_
_entity_poly.entity_id
_entity_poly.type
_entity_poly.pdbx_seq_one_letter_code
_entity_poly.pdbx_strand_id
1 'polypeptide(L)'
;MSVLIILLALCMLAAVLFTFWGLVWGISFRRAVKQPLVPVQMAKTSLQLQGHGDVPLESGVLLNSLWEHLPQADCQSGECGGCKLKLLHGQVQWIREPQAQVDRSCEILACSCEPVAGQAIVCEAVKA
;
A
#
# COMPACT_ATOMS: atom_id res chain seq x y z
N MET A 1 65.45 -11.38 20.30
CA MET A 1 64.64 -10.25 20.86
C MET A 1 63.88 -9.46 19.81
N SER A 2 64.42 -9.17 18.64
CA SER A 2 63.76 -8.33 17.62
C SER A 2 62.48 -8.91 17.04
N VAL A 3 62.39 -10.22 16.82
CA VAL A 3 61.19 -10.87 16.22
C VAL A 3 59.98 -10.82 17.17
N LEU A 4 60.20 -10.98 18.47
CA LEU A 4 59.14 -10.90 19.48
C LEU A 4 58.50 -9.50 19.55
N ILE A 5 59.33 -8.47 19.45
CA ILE A 5 58.88 -7.08 19.48
C ILE A 5 58.04 -6.77 18.23
N ILE A 6 58.43 -7.25 17.05
CA ILE A 6 57.69 -7.09 15.80
C ILE A 6 56.33 -7.79 15.86
N LEU A 7 56.27 -9.02 16.40
CA LEU A 7 55.03 -9.77 16.57
C LEU A 7 54.07 -9.05 17.53
N LEU A 8 54.56 -8.53 18.65
CA LEU A 8 53.73 -7.76 19.58
C LEU A 8 53.18 -6.47 18.96
N ALA A 9 54.01 -5.77 18.18
CA ALA A 9 53.58 -4.56 17.48
C ALA A 9 52.48 -4.86 16.45
N LEU A 10 52.59 -5.94 15.67
CA LEU A 10 51.59 -6.37 14.71
C LEU A 10 50.28 -6.79 15.37
N CYS A 11 50.32 -7.50 16.51
CA CYS A 11 49.14 -7.86 17.27
C CYS A 11 48.39 -6.62 17.80
N MET A 12 49.11 -5.63 18.32
CA MET A 12 48.53 -4.38 18.81
C MET A 12 47.87 -3.58 17.67
N LEU A 13 48.52 -3.54 16.51
CA LEU A 13 47.99 -2.84 15.33
C LEU A 13 46.72 -3.52 14.80
N ALA A 14 46.69 -4.85 14.76
CA ALA A 14 45.50 -5.61 14.39
C ALA A 14 44.33 -5.39 15.36
N ALA A 15 44.59 -5.36 16.66
CA ALA A 15 43.58 -5.10 17.68
C ALA A 15 42.97 -3.68 17.53
N VAL A 16 43.78 -2.68 17.27
CA VAL A 16 43.31 -1.29 17.03
C VAL A 16 42.46 -1.21 15.77
N LEU A 17 42.88 -1.86 14.68
CA LEU A 17 42.08 -1.86 13.44
C LEU A 17 40.73 -2.56 13.61
N PHE A 18 40.71 -3.66 14.38
CA PHE A 18 39.48 -4.42 14.63
C PHE A 18 38.48 -3.63 15.47
N THR A 19 38.97 -2.93 16.51
CA THR A 19 38.11 -2.05 17.32
C THR A 19 37.59 -0.85 16.53
N PHE A 20 38.40 -0.26 15.68
CA PHE A 20 38.00 0.85 14.80
C PHE A 20 36.93 0.42 13.80
N TRP A 21 37.10 -0.77 13.18
CA TRP A 21 36.12 -1.34 12.25
C TRP A 21 34.78 -1.61 12.93
N GLY A 22 34.80 -2.19 14.14
CA GLY A 22 33.59 -2.43 14.94
C GLY A 22 32.85 -1.13 15.29
N LEU A 23 33.60 -0.07 15.60
CA LEU A 23 33.03 1.24 15.93
C LEU A 23 32.37 1.88 14.72
N VAL A 24 33.02 1.86 13.56
CA VAL A 24 32.48 2.40 12.29
C VAL A 24 31.22 1.64 11.88
N TRP A 25 31.22 0.31 12.00
CA TRP A 25 30.06 -0.49 11.63
C TRP A 25 28.90 -0.33 12.61
N GLY A 26 29.20 -0.22 13.90
CA GLY A 26 28.20 0.06 14.93
C GLY A 26 27.50 1.43 14.74
N ILE A 27 28.23 2.45 14.28
CA ILE A 27 27.65 3.77 13.97
C ILE A 27 26.78 3.71 12.72
N SER A 28 27.21 2.99 11.69
CA SER A 28 26.45 2.81 10.44
C SER A 28 25.14 2.04 10.69
N PHE A 29 25.18 1.00 11.51
CA PHE A 29 24.01 0.21 11.87
C PHE A 29 23.00 1.04 12.69
N ARG A 30 23.48 1.86 13.61
CA ARG A 30 22.58 2.75 14.40
C ARG A 30 21.91 3.85 13.58
N ARG A 31 22.54 4.28 12.46
CA ARG A 31 21.92 5.23 11.53
C ARG A 31 20.84 4.60 10.68
N ALA A 32 20.99 3.33 10.31
CA ALA A 32 19.98 2.58 9.55
C ALA A 32 18.70 2.32 10.37
N VAL A 33 18.82 2.18 11.70
CA VAL A 33 17.67 1.92 12.60
C VAL A 33 16.93 3.21 13.01
N LYS A 34 17.54 4.38 12.86
CA LYS A 34 16.88 5.68 13.06
C LYS A 34 16.26 6.22 11.76
N GLN A 35 15.59 5.39 10.99
CA GLN A 35 14.55 5.96 10.13
C GLN A 35 13.45 6.43 11.07
N PRO A 36 13.13 7.74 11.10
CA PRO A 36 11.92 8.18 11.77
C PRO A 36 10.83 7.33 11.13
N LEU A 37 10.04 6.64 11.97
CA LEU A 37 8.72 6.20 11.58
C LEU A 37 8.06 7.48 11.03
N VAL A 38 8.13 7.64 9.70
CA VAL A 38 7.31 8.61 9.01
C VAL A 38 5.93 8.26 9.53
N PRO A 39 5.25 9.13 10.29
CA PRO A 39 3.88 8.86 10.63
C PRO A 39 3.26 8.56 9.29
N VAL A 40 2.74 7.34 9.12
CA VAL A 40 1.86 7.04 8.01
C VAL A 40 0.74 8.03 8.24
N GLN A 41 0.88 9.21 7.66
CA GLN A 41 -0.25 10.07 7.43
C GLN A 41 -1.16 9.11 6.69
N MET A 42 -2.23 8.71 7.37
CA MET A 42 -3.35 8.05 6.75
C MET A 42 -3.77 9.03 5.67
N ALA A 43 -3.15 8.89 4.49
CA ALA A 43 -3.55 9.66 3.35
C ALA A 43 -5.02 9.32 3.21
N LYS A 44 -5.86 10.34 3.41
CA LYS A 44 -7.30 10.19 3.49
C LYS A 44 -7.73 9.60 2.16
N THR A 45 -8.03 8.32 2.15
CA THR A 45 -8.59 7.67 0.97
C THR A 45 -9.92 8.37 0.72
N SER A 46 -10.09 8.98 -0.42
CA SER A 46 -11.33 9.65 -0.82
C SER A 46 -11.95 8.91 -1.99
N LEU A 47 -13.27 8.82 -1.99
CA LEU A 47 -14.05 8.20 -3.05
C LEU A 47 -14.95 9.27 -3.68
N GLN A 48 -14.79 9.45 -4.98
CA GLN A 48 -15.64 10.36 -5.76
C GLN A 48 -16.44 9.56 -6.78
N LEU A 49 -17.75 9.72 -6.74
CA LEU A 49 -18.65 9.18 -7.76
C LEU A 49 -19.07 10.30 -8.70
N GLN A 50 -18.79 10.14 -9.98
CA GLN A 50 -19.11 11.16 -10.98
C GLN A 50 -20.64 11.39 -11.02
N GLY A 51 -21.04 12.64 -10.79
CA GLY A 51 -22.45 13.03 -10.69
C GLY A 51 -23.01 13.09 -9.26
N HIS A 52 -22.32 12.52 -8.27
CA HIS A 52 -22.75 12.52 -6.86
C HIS A 52 -21.76 13.22 -5.92
N GLY A 53 -20.52 13.49 -6.40
CA GLY A 53 -19.49 14.17 -5.60
C GLY A 53 -18.70 13.23 -4.70
N ASP A 54 -18.22 13.78 -3.57
CA ASP A 54 -17.44 13.04 -2.59
C ASP A 54 -18.34 12.13 -1.75
N VAL A 55 -18.03 10.84 -1.74
CA VAL A 55 -18.74 9.83 -0.95
C VAL A 55 -17.88 9.44 0.25
N PRO A 56 -18.42 9.40 1.47
CA PRO A 56 -17.69 8.94 2.64
C PRO A 56 -17.28 7.48 2.45
N LEU A 57 -15.99 7.21 2.64
CA LEU A 57 -15.46 5.87 2.47
C LEU A 57 -15.65 5.07 3.76
N GLU A 58 -16.40 3.99 3.66
CA GLU A 58 -16.54 2.99 4.71
C GLU A 58 -15.47 1.90 4.56
N SER A 59 -15.23 1.15 5.64
CA SER A 59 -14.30 0.03 5.62
C SER A 59 -14.83 -1.13 4.79
N GLY A 60 -13.92 -1.83 4.12
CA GLY A 60 -14.23 -3.00 3.30
C GLY A 60 -14.48 -2.67 1.84
N VAL A 61 -15.41 -3.37 1.20
CA VAL A 61 -15.68 -3.23 -0.23
C VAL A 61 -16.29 -1.87 -0.58
N LEU A 62 -15.98 -1.37 -1.76
CA LEU A 62 -16.48 -0.08 -2.26
C LEU A 62 -18.02 0.01 -2.27
N LEU A 63 -18.70 -1.12 -2.42
CA LEU A 63 -20.15 -1.17 -2.40
C LEU A 63 -20.77 -0.69 -1.08
N ASN A 64 -20.08 -0.88 0.06
CA ASN A 64 -20.55 -0.41 1.36
C ASN A 64 -20.78 1.11 1.34
N SER A 65 -19.84 1.85 0.73
CA SER A 65 -19.92 3.30 0.58
C SER A 65 -20.89 3.75 -0.53
N LEU A 66 -21.08 2.93 -1.55
CA LEU A 66 -21.81 3.27 -2.78
C LEU A 66 -23.21 2.66 -2.86
N TRP A 67 -23.65 1.93 -1.85
CA TRP A 67 -24.92 1.20 -1.87
C TRP A 67 -26.12 2.09 -2.25
N GLU A 68 -26.22 3.27 -1.65
CA GLU A 68 -27.30 4.20 -1.90
C GLU A 68 -27.27 4.83 -3.31
N HIS A 69 -26.10 4.80 -3.95
CA HIS A 69 -25.87 5.39 -5.27
C HIS A 69 -25.96 4.39 -6.43
N LEU A 70 -26.07 3.10 -6.09
CA LEU A 70 -26.13 2.01 -7.07
C LEU A 70 -27.41 1.16 -6.91
N PRO A 71 -28.59 1.72 -7.24
CA PRO A 71 -29.87 1.04 -7.03
C PRO A 71 -30.02 -0.26 -7.83
N GLN A 72 -29.21 -0.48 -8.86
CA GLN A 72 -29.17 -1.71 -9.66
C GLN A 72 -28.28 -2.82 -9.05
N ALA A 73 -27.64 -2.57 -7.92
CA ALA A 73 -26.79 -3.55 -7.24
C ALA A 73 -27.64 -4.50 -6.40
N ASP A 74 -28.08 -5.61 -6.98
CA ASP A 74 -28.94 -6.58 -6.27
C ASP A 74 -28.13 -7.64 -5.50
N CYS A 75 -26.86 -7.85 -5.83
CA CYS A 75 -26.02 -8.85 -5.21
C CYS A 75 -24.76 -8.25 -4.60
N GLN A 76 -24.14 -9.00 -3.64
CA GLN A 76 -22.85 -8.65 -3.05
C GLN A 76 -21.76 -9.67 -3.42
N SER A 77 -22.05 -10.58 -4.37
CA SER A 77 -21.20 -11.73 -4.71
C SER A 77 -20.39 -11.56 -6.01
N GLY A 78 -20.64 -10.50 -6.77
CA GLY A 78 -19.97 -10.26 -8.06
C GLY A 78 -20.64 -10.96 -9.25
N GLU A 79 -21.87 -11.45 -9.10
CA GLU A 79 -22.58 -12.22 -10.10
C GLU A 79 -23.45 -11.35 -11.02
N CYS A 80 -24.23 -10.44 -10.45
CA CYS A 80 -25.23 -9.67 -11.22
C CYS A 80 -24.64 -8.58 -12.11
N GLY A 81 -23.47 -8.05 -11.77
CA GLY A 81 -22.87 -6.93 -12.48
C GLY A 81 -23.54 -5.57 -12.26
N GLY A 82 -24.61 -5.49 -11.45
CA GLY A 82 -25.34 -4.24 -11.18
C GLY A 82 -24.52 -3.17 -10.45
N CYS A 83 -23.44 -3.55 -9.78
CA CYS A 83 -22.50 -2.64 -9.11
C CYS A 83 -21.27 -2.30 -9.99
N LYS A 84 -21.39 -2.42 -11.30
CA LYS A 84 -20.32 -2.12 -12.24
C LYS A 84 -20.03 -0.62 -12.29
N LEU A 85 -18.77 -0.26 -12.14
CA LEU A 85 -18.27 1.10 -12.21
C LEU A 85 -17.13 1.18 -13.21
N LYS A 86 -17.01 2.32 -13.88
CA LYS A 86 -15.82 2.65 -14.64
C LYS A 86 -14.83 3.36 -13.72
N LEU A 87 -13.63 2.83 -13.60
CA LEU A 87 -12.54 3.43 -12.83
C LEU A 87 -11.88 4.51 -13.68
N LEU A 88 -12.00 5.77 -13.28
CA LEU A 88 -11.41 6.90 -13.99
C LEU A 88 -10.04 7.28 -13.42
N HIS A 89 -9.88 7.14 -12.10
CA HIS A 89 -8.63 7.43 -11.42
C HIS A 89 -8.49 6.62 -10.14
N GLY A 90 -7.24 6.35 -9.75
CA GLY A 90 -6.90 5.58 -8.56
C GLY A 90 -6.66 4.10 -8.83
N GLN A 91 -6.53 3.34 -7.77
CA GLN A 91 -6.32 1.89 -7.82
C GLN A 91 -7.21 1.19 -6.80
N VAL A 92 -7.67 0.02 -7.17
CA VAL A 92 -8.46 -0.85 -6.30
C VAL A 92 -7.80 -2.22 -6.21
N GLN A 93 -8.03 -2.90 -5.11
CA GLN A 93 -7.63 -4.29 -4.93
C GLN A 93 -8.84 -5.19 -5.11
N TRP A 94 -8.73 -6.18 -5.99
CA TRP A 94 -9.73 -7.21 -6.14
C TRP A 94 -9.62 -8.22 -4.99
N ILE A 95 -10.68 -8.34 -4.22
CA ILE A 95 -10.77 -9.30 -3.10
C ILE A 95 -11.59 -10.54 -3.45
N ARG A 96 -12.34 -10.45 -4.55
CA ARG A 96 -13.17 -11.53 -5.05
C ARG A 96 -13.13 -11.58 -6.58
N GLU A 97 -13.10 -12.78 -7.12
CA GLU A 97 -13.18 -13.00 -8.56
C GLU A 97 -14.61 -12.70 -9.04
N PRO A 98 -14.80 -11.78 -10.01
CA PRO A 98 -16.12 -11.49 -10.56
C PRO A 98 -16.59 -12.66 -11.46
N GLN A 99 -17.87 -12.99 -11.36
CA GLN A 99 -18.54 -13.90 -12.30
C GLN A 99 -19.19 -13.14 -13.45
N ALA A 100 -19.58 -11.88 -13.21
CA ALA A 100 -20.06 -11.00 -14.26
C ALA A 100 -18.94 -10.62 -15.22
N GLN A 101 -19.29 -10.39 -16.49
CA GLN A 101 -18.32 -9.91 -17.49
C GLN A 101 -17.91 -8.47 -17.16
N VAL A 102 -16.60 -8.27 -16.96
CA VAL A 102 -15.99 -6.99 -16.61
C VAL A 102 -14.70 -6.82 -17.39
N ASP A 103 -14.55 -5.66 -18.00
CA ASP A 103 -13.27 -5.27 -18.59
C ASP A 103 -12.36 -4.69 -17.48
N ARG A 104 -11.50 -5.54 -16.93
CA ARG A 104 -10.60 -5.19 -15.83
C ARG A 104 -9.59 -4.07 -16.14
N SER A 105 -9.49 -3.66 -17.39
CA SER A 105 -8.63 -2.54 -17.78
C SER A 105 -9.21 -1.18 -17.38
N CYS A 106 -10.53 -1.08 -17.27
CA CYS A 106 -11.23 0.18 -16.99
C CYS A 106 -12.51 0.02 -16.13
N GLU A 107 -12.99 -1.20 -15.93
CA GLU A 107 -14.19 -1.48 -15.14
C GLU A 107 -13.88 -2.24 -13.85
N ILE A 108 -14.65 -1.95 -12.82
CA ILE A 108 -14.59 -2.62 -11.52
C ILE A 108 -15.98 -3.00 -11.05
N LEU A 109 -16.08 -3.99 -10.16
CA LEU A 109 -17.30 -4.28 -9.41
C LEU A 109 -17.13 -3.79 -7.98
N ALA A 110 -17.98 -2.88 -7.55
CA ALA A 110 -17.90 -2.29 -6.21
C ALA A 110 -18.01 -3.34 -5.09
N CYS A 111 -18.74 -4.44 -5.30
CA CYS A 111 -18.88 -5.54 -4.34
C CYS A 111 -17.65 -6.47 -4.28
N SER A 112 -16.74 -6.38 -5.24
CA SER A 112 -15.58 -7.28 -5.36
C SER A 112 -14.24 -6.58 -5.20
N CYS A 113 -14.25 -5.25 -4.99
CA CYS A 113 -13.06 -4.42 -4.88
C CYS A 113 -13.01 -3.65 -3.58
N GLU A 114 -11.80 -3.51 -3.03
CA GLU A 114 -11.50 -2.62 -1.92
C GLU A 114 -10.60 -1.46 -2.38
N PRO A 115 -10.72 -0.29 -1.73
CA PRO A 115 -9.85 0.83 -2.02
C PRO A 115 -8.42 0.55 -1.56
N VAL A 116 -7.42 0.92 -2.37
CA VAL A 116 -6.03 0.94 -1.90
C VAL A 116 -5.84 2.13 -0.98
N ALA A 117 -5.35 1.87 0.24
CA ALA A 117 -5.15 2.90 1.24
C ALA A 117 -4.26 4.04 0.72
N GLY A 118 -4.67 5.28 1.04
CA GLY A 118 -3.90 6.47 0.70
C GLY A 118 -4.09 6.99 -0.73
N GLN A 119 -5.02 6.46 -1.48
CA GLN A 119 -5.30 6.92 -2.85
C GLN A 119 -6.72 7.50 -2.97
N ALA A 120 -6.83 8.54 -3.78
CA ALA A 120 -8.13 9.03 -4.21
C ALA A 120 -8.66 8.13 -5.35
N ILE A 121 -9.91 7.70 -5.22
CA ILE A 121 -10.59 6.89 -6.23
C ILE A 121 -11.68 7.74 -6.87
N VAL A 122 -11.70 7.77 -8.18
CA VAL A 122 -12.75 8.44 -8.96
C VAL A 122 -13.40 7.42 -9.88
N CYS A 123 -14.70 7.25 -9.71
CA CYS A 123 -15.49 6.29 -10.48
C CYS A 123 -16.69 6.95 -11.14
N GLU A 124 -17.19 6.31 -12.20
CA GLU A 124 -18.42 6.63 -12.89
C GLU A 124 -19.33 5.41 -12.89
N ALA A 125 -20.61 5.60 -12.57
CA ALA A 125 -21.58 4.50 -12.66
C ALA A 125 -21.84 4.13 -14.12
N VAL A 126 -21.70 2.87 -14.47
CA VAL A 126 -22.04 2.37 -15.80
C VAL A 126 -23.54 2.16 -15.82
N LYS A 127 -24.23 2.93 -16.66
CA LYS A 127 -25.65 2.70 -16.89
C LYS A 127 -25.81 1.36 -17.63
N ALA A 128 -26.58 0.47 -17.02
CA ALA A 128 -26.99 -0.78 -17.64
C ALA A 128 -27.91 -0.56 -18.83
#